data_a8d383ee8ae1319b37ca6dec1fdf0ef2
#
_entry.id   a8d383ee8ae1319b37ca6dec1fdf0ef2
#
_cell.length_a   1.000
_cell.length_b   1.000
_cell.length_c   1.000
_cell.angle_alpha   90.00
_cell.angle_beta   90.00
_cell.angle_gamma   90.00
#
_symmetry.space_group_name_H-M   'P 1'
#
loop_
_entity.id
_entity.type
_entity.pdbx_description
1 polymer ?
#
loop_
_entity_poly.entity_id
_entity_poly.type
_entity_poly.pdbx_seq_one_letter_code
_entity_poly.pdbx_strand_id
1 'polypeptide(L)'
;MTKIQLLPQSLHIVYTSQLAPDADYSVYVEICRVSRLRNAASGVSGVLLFNGQRFCQWLHGDPIVTDALMRSIELDTRHFNVKTLLRTLMTKDSFAVGWRAGFVDSEALEHFNSLDFLSTDQVLTAVGYLLAAADIEPEMRLSGAPALTNEKLLAGATDLMSVNKAATAATTAAASTPPKRRPRAH
;
A
#
# COMPACT_ATOMS: atom_id res chain seq x y z
N MET A 1 -32.20 -2.40 -18.92
CA MET A 1 -31.50 -2.03 -17.66
C MET A 1 -30.11 -2.66 -17.69
N THR A 2 -29.10 -1.86 -17.97
CA THR A 2 -27.70 -2.32 -18.02
C THR A 2 -27.24 -2.55 -16.57
N LYS A 3 -26.93 -3.79 -16.19
CA LYS A 3 -26.30 -4.10 -14.90
C LYS A 3 -24.92 -3.44 -14.89
N ILE A 4 -24.77 -2.41 -14.07
CA ILE A 4 -23.44 -1.86 -13.76
C ILE A 4 -22.73 -2.95 -12.94
N GLN A 5 -21.80 -3.65 -13.56
CA GLN A 5 -20.94 -4.63 -12.90
C GLN A 5 -19.84 -3.84 -12.16
N LEU A 6 -20.03 -3.66 -10.85
CA LEU A 6 -18.98 -3.10 -10.00
C LEU A 6 -17.77 -4.04 -10.05
N LEU A 7 -16.65 -3.53 -10.52
CA LEU A 7 -15.39 -4.28 -10.49
C LEU A 7 -15.02 -4.57 -9.02
N PRO A 8 -14.49 -5.76 -8.72
CA PRO A 8 -14.05 -6.07 -7.36
C PRO A 8 -13.00 -5.05 -6.91
N GLN A 9 -13.17 -4.53 -5.72
CA GLN A 9 -12.27 -3.53 -5.12
C GLN A 9 -11.37 -4.17 -4.08
N SER A 10 -10.18 -3.63 -3.95
CA SER A 10 -9.21 -3.93 -2.90
C SER A 10 -8.96 -2.67 -2.08
N LEU A 11 -8.92 -2.80 -0.75
CA LEU A 11 -8.48 -1.70 0.11
C LEU A 11 -6.96 -1.69 0.16
N HIS A 12 -6.38 -0.53 -0.14
CA HIS A 12 -4.95 -0.28 -0.05
C HIS A 12 -4.66 0.64 1.11
N ILE A 13 -3.72 0.23 1.97
CA ILE A 13 -3.27 1.01 3.12
C ILE A 13 -1.74 1.07 3.08
N VAL A 14 -1.18 2.28 3.16
CA VAL A 14 0.24 2.51 3.42
C VAL A 14 0.35 3.23 4.77
N TYR A 15 1.18 2.71 5.64
CA TYR A 15 1.46 3.34 6.93
C TYR A 15 2.94 3.25 7.28
N THR A 16 3.37 4.12 8.19
CA THR A 16 4.66 4.05 8.85
C THR A 16 4.47 3.95 10.36
N SER A 17 5.47 3.40 11.06
CA SER A 17 5.50 3.32 12.51
C SER A 17 6.94 3.22 13.01
N GLN A 18 7.13 3.26 14.32
CA GLN A 18 8.43 3.13 14.98
C GLN A 18 8.44 1.88 15.86
N LEU A 19 9.56 1.18 15.91
CA LEU A 19 9.79 0.10 16.85
C LEU A 19 9.70 0.65 18.28
N ALA A 20 9.03 -0.07 19.18
CA ALA A 20 8.94 0.33 20.59
C ALA A 20 10.34 0.46 21.23
N PRO A 21 10.57 1.44 22.11
CA PRO A 21 11.91 1.73 22.64
C PRO A 21 12.57 0.59 23.44
N ASP A 22 11.73 -0.29 24.00
CA ASP A 22 12.12 -1.47 24.76
C ASP A 22 12.18 -2.75 23.92
N ALA A 23 11.87 -2.65 22.62
CA ALA A 23 11.88 -3.75 21.68
C ALA A 23 13.23 -3.84 20.94
N ASP A 24 13.61 -5.06 20.60
CA ASP A 24 14.81 -5.34 19.80
C ASP A 24 14.46 -5.98 18.44
N TYR A 25 15.49 -6.34 17.70
CA TYR A 25 15.36 -6.95 16.39
C TYR A 25 14.50 -8.25 16.37
N SER A 26 14.43 -8.98 17.48
CA SER A 26 13.64 -10.22 17.57
C SER A 26 12.15 -9.96 17.34
N VAL A 27 11.69 -8.76 17.69
CA VAL A 27 10.31 -8.30 17.43
C VAL A 27 10.03 -8.24 15.92
N TYR A 28 10.96 -7.72 15.11
CA TYR A 28 10.81 -7.72 13.65
C TYR A 28 10.66 -9.13 13.10
N VAL A 29 11.53 -10.06 13.53
CA VAL A 29 11.49 -11.46 13.10
C VAL A 29 10.15 -12.11 13.45
N GLU A 30 9.63 -11.87 14.65
CA GLU A 30 8.34 -12.41 15.08
C GLU A 30 7.17 -11.77 14.32
N ILE A 31 7.19 -10.46 14.07
CA ILE A 31 6.22 -9.78 13.22
C ILE A 31 6.19 -10.43 11.83
N CYS A 32 7.35 -10.64 11.20
CA CYS A 32 7.45 -11.27 9.89
C CYS A 32 6.87 -12.69 9.90
N ARG A 33 7.21 -13.50 10.90
CA ARG A 33 6.74 -14.88 11.04
C ARG A 33 5.21 -14.95 11.15
N VAL A 34 4.63 -14.15 12.05
CA VAL A 34 3.18 -14.13 12.29
C VAL A 34 2.44 -13.55 11.09
N SER A 35 2.96 -12.47 10.52
CA SER A 35 2.31 -11.78 9.39
C SER A 35 2.26 -12.65 8.13
N ARG A 36 3.31 -13.41 7.82
CA ARG A 36 3.30 -14.34 6.68
C ARG A 36 2.15 -15.35 6.78
N LEU A 37 1.99 -15.99 7.94
CA LEU A 37 0.95 -16.99 8.14
C LEU A 37 -0.45 -16.37 8.14
N ARG A 38 -0.63 -15.29 8.88
CA ARG A 38 -1.92 -14.61 9.03
C ARG A 38 -2.40 -14.01 7.72
N ASN A 39 -1.52 -13.28 7.02
CA ASN A 39 -1.88 -12.59 5.79
C ASN A 39 -2.15 -13.58 4.64
N ALA A 40 -1.37 -14.66 4.54
CA ALA A 40 -1.65 -15.75 3.60
C ALA A 40 -3.03 -16.38 3.85
N ALA A 41 -3.37 -16.66 5.12
CA ALA A 41 -4.65 -17.26 5.48
C ALA A 41 -5.85 -16.33 5.22
N SER A 42 -5.64 -15.01 5.34
CA SER A 42 -6.69 -14.00 5.18
C SER A 42 -6.76 -13.37 3.79
N GLY A 43 -5.87 -13.77 2.84
CA GLY A 43 -5.81 -13.21 1.48
C GLY A 43 -5.35 -11.75 1.43
N VAL A 44 -4.68 -11.25 2.49
CA VAL A 44 -4.04 -9.94 2.49
C VAL A 44 -2.63 -10.06 1.91
N SER A 45 -2.33 -9.18 0.97
CA SER A 45 -1.03 -9.09 0.31
C SER A 45 -0.32 -7.79 0.70
N GLY A 46 0.98 -7.67 0.39
CA GLY A 46 1.72 -6.45 0.64
C GLY A 46 3.20 -6.66 0.98
N VAL A 47 3.82 -5.59 1.44
CA VAL A 47 5.24 -5.58 1.80
C VAL A 47 5.45 -4.79 3.09
N LEU A 48 6.31 -5.32 3.97
CA LEU A 48 6.81 -4.65 5.16
C LEU A 48 8.28 -4.32 4.96
N LEU A 49 8.63 -3.06 5.05
CA LEU A 49 10.01 -2.56 5.02
C LEU A 49 10.43 -2.09 6.41
N PHE A 50 11.68 -2.37 6.76
CA PHE A 50 12.24 -2.04 8.07
C PHE A 50 13.69 -1.54 7.92
N ASN A 51 14.09 -0.54 8.72
CA ASN A 51 15.46 0.00 8.72
C ASN A 51 16.20 -0.20 10.06
N GLY A 52 15.67 -1.03 10.95
CA GLY A 52 16.19 -1.22 12.30
C GLY A 52 15.45 -0.41 13.38
N GLN A 53 14.72 0.64 13.02
CA GLN A 53 14.00 1.52 13.96
C GLN A 53 12.57 1.83 13.52
N ARG A 54 12.33 1.90 12.21
CA ARG A 54 11.05 2.29 11.62
C ARG A 54 10.54 1.26 10.65
N PHE A 55 9.23 1.19 10.55
CA PHE A 55 8.50 0.38 9.60
C PHE A 55 7.83 1.27 8.55
N CYS A 56 7.78 0.78 7.31
CA CYS A 56 6.84 1.22 6.29
C CYS A 56 6.15 -0.02 5.74
N GLN A 57 4.83 -0.05 5.78
CA GLN A 57 4.09 -1.19 5.26
C GLN A 57 3.03 -0.75 4.27
N TRP A 58 2.94 -1.45 3.15
CA TRP A 58 1.83 -1.42 2.23
C TRP A 58 1.03 -2.72 2.33
N LEU A 59 -0.25 -2.61 2.64
CA LEU A 59 -1.21 -3.70 2.72
C LEU A 59 -2.29 -3.52 1.65
N HIS A 60 -2.73 -4.63 1.04
CA HIS A 60 -3.89 -4.61 0.17
C HIS A 60 -4.64 -5.96 0.19
N GLY A 61 -5.96 -5.91 -0.01
CA GLY A 61 -6.81 -7.10 0.01
C GLY A 61 -8.29 -6.76 0.15
N ASP A 62 -9.08 -7.75 0.56
CA ASP A 62 -10.50 -7.53 0.85
C ASP A 62 -10.67 -6.34 1.80
N PRO A 63 -11.58 -5.40 1.52
CA PRO A 63 -11.70 -4.17 2.29
C PRO A 63 -11.98 -4.41 3.79
N ILE A 64 -12.85 -5.37 4.13
CA ILE A 64 -13.21 -5.65 5.51
C ILE A 64 -12.05 -6.30 6.26
N VAL A 65 -11.40 -7.26 5.62
CA VAL A 65 -10.27 -8.01 6.20
C VAL A 65 -9.05 -7.11 6.40
N THR A 66 -8.72 -6.30 5.39
CA THR A 66 -7.57 -5.38 5.44
C THR A 66 -7.78 -4.28 6.48
N ASP A 67 -9.00 -3.77 6.61
CA ASP A 67 -9.36 -2.80 7.64
C ASP A 67 -9.24 -3.38 9.06
N ALA A 68 -9.75 -4.58 9.27
CA ALA A 68 -9.63 -5.28 10.56
C ALA A 68 -8.16 -5.57 10.92
N LEU A 69 -7.33 -5.93 9.92
CA LEU A 69 -5.90 -6.10 10.12
C LEU A 69 -5.24 -4.79 10.54
N MET A 70 -5.54 -3.67 9.87
CA MET A 70 -4.97 -2.36 10.21
C MET A 70 -5.31 -1.95 11.65
N ARG A 71 -6.55 -2.10 12.08
CA ARG A 71 -6.94 -1.85 13.48
C ARG A 71 -6.15 -2.70 14.48
N SER A 72 -5.89 -3.95 14.14
CA SER A 72 -5.07 -4.84 14.95
C SER A 72 -3.60 -4.38 15.03
N ILE A 73 -3.08 -3.81 13.94
CA ILE A 73 -1.74 -3.22 13.87
C ILE A 73 -1.67 -1.94 14.71
N GLU A 74 -2.68 -1.08 14.65
CA GLU A 74 -2.75 0.16 15.45
C GLU A 74 -2.77 -0.10 16.96
N LEU A 75 -3.25 -1.28 17.39
CA LEU A 75 -3.29 -1.71 18.80
C LEU A 75 -2.06 -2.50 19.24
N ASP A 76 -1.14 -2.82 18.33
CA ASP A 76 0.04 -3.62 18.63
C ASP A 76 1.11 -2.76 19.34
N THR A 77 1.40 -3.09 20.60
CA THR A 77 2.33 -2.34 21.44
C THR A 77 3.80 -2.53 21.11
N ARG A 78 4.13 -3.47 20.21
CA ARG A 78 5.50 -3.70 19.73
C ARG A 78 6.04 -2.56 18.88
N HIS A 79 5.16 -1.66 18.44
CA HIS A 79 5.51 -0.43 17.75
C HIS A 79 4.57 0.73 18.16
N PHE A 80 4.94 1.94 17.83
CA PHE A 80 4.21 3.16 18.18
C PHE A 80 4.28 4.19 17.04
N ASN A 81 3.63 5.35 17.21
CA ASN A 81 3.56 6.41 16.20
C ASN A 81 3.09 5.90 14.83
N VAL A 82 2.04 5.06 14.83
CA VAL A 82 1.44 4.57 13.59
C VAL A 82 0.80 5.74 12.85
N LYS A 83 1.34 6.07 11.67
CA LYS A 83 0.83 7.12 10.78
C LYS A 83 0.37 6.51 9.48
N THR A 84 -0.94 6.51 9.22
CA THR A 84 -1.50 6.11 7.93
C THR A 84 -1.28 7.22 6.90
N LEU A 85 -0.59 6.89 5.80
CA LEU A 85 -0.26 7.81 4.70
C LEU A 85 -1.22 7.67 3.54
N LEU A 86 -1.76 6.47 3.33
CA LEU A 86 -2.72 6.15 2.29
C LEU A 86 -3.77 5.19 2.82
N ARG A 87 -5.03 5.46 2.49
CA ARG A 87 -6.15 4.54 2.68
C ARG A 87 -7.16 4.78 1.57
N THR A 88 -7.21 3.87 0.59
CA THR A 88 -8.05 4.05 -0.59
C THR A 88 -8.53 2.71 -1.16
N LEU A 89 -9.68 2.72 -1.81
CA LEU A 89 -10.19 1.60 -2.58
C LEU A 89 -9.68 1.69 -4.01
N MET A 90 -9.19 0.57 -4.54
CA MET A 90 -8.70 0.45 -5.90
C MET A 90 -9.27 -0.80 -6.56
N THR A 91 -9.33 -0.82 -7.89
CA THR A 91 -9.72 -2.02 -8.65
C THR A 91 -8.70 -3.14 -8.46
N LYS A 92 -9.17 -4.38 -8.32
CA LYS A 92 -8.38 -5.54 -7.91
C LYS A 92 -7.36 -6.04 -8.97
N ASP A 93 -7.27 -5.44 -10.13
CA ASP A 93 -6.79 -6.13 -11.34
C ASP A 93 -5.27 -6.30 -11.52
N SER A 94 -4.39 -5.76 -10.67
CA SER A 94 -2.95 -5.74 -11.03
C SER A 94 -1.96 -5.91 -9.90
N PHE A 95 -2.39 -6.24 -8.69
CA PHE A 95 -1.45 -6.26 -7.56
C PHE A 95 -0.84 -7.64 -7.34
N ALA A 96 0.46 -7.60 -7.03
CA ALA A 96 1.19 -8.79 -6.64
C ALA A 96 0.51 -9.51 -5.48
N VAL A 97 0.25 -10.80 -5.63
CA VAL A 97 -0.31 -11.66 -4.59
C VAL A 97 0.82 -12.13 -3.67
N GLY A 98 0.59 -12.09 -2.37
CA GLY A 98 1.53 -12.54 -1.36
C GLY A 98 2.00 -11.40 -0.45
N TRP A 99 2.62 -11.78 0.67
CA TRP A 99 3.17 -10.86 1.64
C TRP A 99 4.66 -11.07 1.81
N ARG A 100 5.42 -9.99 1.86
CA ARG A 100 6.88 -10.00 1.96
C ARG A 100 7.38 -9.04 3.00
N ALA A 101 8.63 -9.24 3.40
CA ALA A 101 9.37 -8.33 4.24
C ALA A 101 10.74 -8.06 3.62
N GLY A 102 11.33 -6.93 3.97
CA GLY A 102 12.66 -6.55 3.51
C GLY A 102 13.26 -5.44 4.34
N PHE A 103 14.55 -5.22 4.11
CA PHE A 103 15.29 -4.12 4.70
C PHE A 103 15.43 -2.99 3.70
N VAL A 104 15.36 -1.78 4.21
CA VAL A 104 15.60 -0.57 3.43
C VAL A 104 16.62 0.29 4.17
N ASP A 105 17.42 1.03 3.42
CA ASP A 105 18.36 1.99 3.99
C ASP A 105 17.68 3.01 4.91
N SER A 106 18.36 3.35 6.00
CA SER A 106 17.83 4.28 7.01
C SER A 106 17.58 5.66 6.43
N GLU A 107 18.46 6.17 5.57
CA GLU A 107 18.30 7.48 4.96
C GLU A 107 17.07 7.51 4.03
N ALA A 108 16.86 6.47 3.23
CA ALA A 108 15.71 6.36 2.34
C ALA A 108 14.38 6.35 3.12
N LEU A 109 14.28 5.59 4.21
CA LEU A 109 13.07 5.50 5.01
C LEU A 109 12.84 6.77 5.84
N GLU A 110 13.88 7.40 6.38
CA GLU A 110 13.77 8.68 7.09
C GLU A 110 13.34 9.79 6.13
N HIS A 111 13.92 9.84 4.93
CA HIS A 111 13.46 10.77 3.89
C HIS A 111 11.98 10.56 3.57
N PHE A 112 11.54 9.32 3.34
CA PHE A 112 10.14 9.00 3.11
C PHE A 112 9.23 9.48 4.24
N ASN A 113 9.63 9.30 5.50
CA ASN A 113 8.88 9.75 6.67
C ASN A 113 8.81 11.28 6.81
N SER A 114 9.80 12.00 6.28
CA SER A 114 9.85 13.47 6.32
C SER A 114 8.95 14.13 5.27
N LEU A 115 8.45 13.38 4.28
CA LEU A 115 7.63 13.93 3.21
C LEU A 115 6.22 14.24 3.69
N ASP A 116 5.73 15.40 3.28
CA ASP A 116 4.31 15.77 3.41
C ASP A 116 3.57 15.37 2.13
N PHE A 117 2.92 14.22 2.18
CA PHE A 117 2.16 13.72 1.05
C PHE A 117 0.82 14.45 0.94
N LEU A 118 0.57 15.06 -0.20
CA LEU A 118 -0.65 15.80 -0.51
C LEU A 118 -1.62 15.00 -1.38
N SER A 119 -1.17 13.87 -1.96
CA SER A 119 -1.99 13.04 -2.86
C SER A 119 -1.62 11.56 -2.78
N THR A 120 -2.56 10.72 -3.19
CA THR A 120 -2.37 9.28 -3.36
C THR A 120 -1.19 8.97 -4.28
N ASP A 121 -1.06 9.68 -5.39
CA ASP A 121 0.01 9.45 -6.38
C ASP A 121 1.41 9.71 -5.82
N GLN A 122 1.55 10.72 -4.96
CA GLN A 122 2.81 10.99 -4.28
C GLN A 122 3.20 9.86 -3.33
N VAL A 123 2.24 9.35 -2.54
CA VAL A 123 2.51 8.21 -1.64
C VAL A 123 2.93 6.98 -2.44
N LEU A 124 2.22 6.64 -3.52
CA LEU A 124 2.51 5.46 -4.34
C LEU A 124 3.86 5.59 -5.05
N THR A 125 4.19 6.77 -5.57
CA THR A 125 5.49 7.06 -6.18
C THR A 125 6.62 6.85 -5.17
N ALA A 126 6.48 7.42 -3.97
CA ALA A 126 7.49 7.31 -2.93
C ALA A 126 7.64 5.85 -2.42
N VAL A 127 6.55 5.12 -2.28
CA VAL A 127 6.60 3.66 -1.98
C VAL A 127 7.33 2.90 -3.08
N GLY A 128 7.11 3.24 -4.35
CA GLY A 128 7.83 2.65 -5.48
C GLY A 128 9.35 2.84 -5.37
N TYR A 129 9.81 4.03 -5.00
CA TYR A 129 11.25 4.29 -4.75
C TYR A 129 11.79 3.48 -3.57
N LEU A 130 11.05 3.39 -2.45
CA LEU A 130 11.46 2.55 -1.33
C LEU A 130 11.58 1.07 -1.71
N LEU A 131 10.62 0.55 -2.48
CA LEU A 131 10.65 -0.83 -2.96
C LEU A 131 11.84 -1.11 -3.89
N ALA A 132 12.21 -0.13 -4.73
CA ALA A 132 13.36 -0.25 -5.62
C ALA A 132 14.70 -0.26 -4.85
N ALA A 133 14.75 0.46 -3.71
CA ALA A 133 15.94 0.55 -2.86
C ALA A 133 16.04 -0.58 -1.81
N ALA A 134 14.95 -1.35 -1.60
CA ALA A 134 14.87 -2.33 -0.53
C ALA A 134 15.47 -3.68 -0.93
N ASP A 135 16.17 -4.32 0.02
CA ASP A 135 16.55 -5.73 -0.03
C ASP A 135 15.37 -6.56 0.50
N ILE A 136 14.53 -7.02 -0.42
CA ILE A 136 13.32 -7.79 -0.11
C ILE A 136 13.68 -9.27 -0.08
N GLU A 137 13.40 -9.92 1.05
CA GLU A 137 13.61 -11.35 1.23
C GLU A 137 12.94 -12.16 0.10
N PRO A 138 13.66 -13.10 -0.52
CA PRO A 138 13.07 -14.02 -1.48
C PRO A 138 11.95 -14.80 -0.80
N GLU A 139 10.86 -15.00 -1.51
CA GLU A 139 9.72 -15.76 -1.01
C GLU A 139 10.18 -17.17 -0.62
N MET A 140 10.05 -17.52 0.66
CA MET A 140 10.08 -18.94 1.03
C MET A 140 8.85 -19.58 0.39
N ARG A 141 9.07 -20.31 -0.70
CA ARG A 141 8.04 -20.97 -1.48
C ARG A 141 7.27 -21.93 -0.58
N LEU A 142 6.06 -21.54 -0.19
CA LEU A 142 5.03 -22.52 0.05
C LEU A 142 4.78 -23.14 -1.33
N SER A 143 5.08 -24.43 -1.48
CA SER A 143 5.02 -25.18 -2.73
C SER A 143 3.76 -24.83 -3.52
N GLY A 144 3.90 -24.17 -4.68
CA GLY A 144 2.82 -23.93 -5.63
C GLY A 144 2.46 -22.46 -5.96
N ALA A 145 2.96 -21.46 -5.24
CA ALA A 145 2.69 -20.06 -5.56
C ALA A 145 3.76 -19.48 -6.53
N PRO A 146 3.36 -18.66 -7.54
CA PRO A 146 4.31 -18.00 -8.42
C PRO A 146 5.19 -17.00 -7.63
N ALA A 147 6.49 -17.02 -7.89
CA ALA A 147 7.44 -16.11 -7.25
C ALA A 147 7.10 -14.65 -7.58
N LEU A 148 6.92 -13.83 -6.56
CA LEU A 148 6.88 -12.38 -6.68
C LEU A 148 8.32 -11.88 -6.81
N THR A 149 8.62 -11.21 -7.90
CA THR A 149 9.90 -10.51 -8.08
C THR A 149 9.75 -9.04 -7.68
N ASN A 150 10.84 -8.36 -7.34
CA ASN A 150 10.83 -6.92 -7.12
C ASN A 150 10.22 -6.18 -8.32
N GLU A 151 10.42 -6.70 -9.53
CA GLU A 151 9.85 -6.20 -10.77
C GLU A 151 8.32 -6.23 -10.79
N LYS A 152 7.68 -7.28 -10.25
CA LYS A 152 6.21 -7.37 -10.13
C LYS A 152 5.65 -6.44 -9.05
N LEU A 153 6.39 -6.23 -7.95
CA LEU A 153 6.02 -5.24 -6.92
C LEU A 153 6.11 -3.82 -7.47
N LEU A 154 7.18 -3.52 -8.22
CA LEU A 154 7.38 -2.24 -8.91
C LEU A 154 6.34 -2.03 -10.03
N ALA A 155 6.05 -3.05 -10.83
CA ALA A 155 5.02 -3.00 -11.87
C ALA A 155 3.64 -2.70 -11.26
N GLY A 156 3.29 -3.34 -10.14
CA GLY A 156 2.06 -3.03 -9.39
C GLY A 156 2.00 -1.58 -8.91
N ALA A 157 3.10 -1.03 -8.39
CA ALA A 157 3.18 0.38 -8.00
C ALA A 157 3.06 1.33 -9.22
N THR A 158 3.65 0.97 -10.36
CA THR A 158 3.60 1.76 -11.60
C THR A 158 2.21 1.71 -12.24
N ASP A 159 1.55 0.57 -12.25
CA ASP A 159 0.17 0.41 -12.73
C ASP A 159 -0.81 1.24 -11.92
N LEU A 160 -0.65 1.27 -10.60
CA LEU A 160 -1.40 2.16 -9.70
C LEU A 160 -1.29 3.63 -10.11
N MET A 161 -0.08 4.06 -10.44
CA MET A 161 0.17 5.44 -10.89
C MET A 161 -0.55 5.75 -12.20
N SER A 162 -0.58 4.78 -13.14
CA SER A 162 -1.23 4.94 -14.44
C SER A 162 -2.76 5.07 -14.30
N VAL A 163 -3.36 4.22 -13.48
CA VAL A 163 -4.81 4.20 -13.23
C VAL A 163 -5.27 5.48 -12.52
N ASN A 164 -4.52 5.92 -11.49
CA ASN A 164 -4.86 7.16 -10.78
C ASN A 164 -4.66 8.41 -11.64
N LYS A 165 -3.62 8.46 -12.46
CA LYS A 165 -3.39 9.57 -13.40
C LYS A 165 -4.54 9.71 -14.40
N ALA A 166 -5.07 8.59 -14.91
CA ALA A 166 -6.24 8.58 -15.77
C ALA A 166 -7.52 9.06 -15.05
N ALA A 167 -7.73 8.64 -13.80
CA ALA A 167 -8.86 9.07 -12.98
C ALA A 167 -8.81 10.57 -12.65
N THR A 168 -7.65 11.08 -12.28
CA THR A 168 -7.43 12.52 -11.99
C THR A 168 -7.63 13.37 -13.23
N ALA A 169 -7.13 12.94 -14.39
CA ALA A 169 -7.32 13.63 -15.66
C ALA A 169 -8.80 13.70 -16.07
N ALA A 170 -9.58 12.61 -15.85
CA ALA A 170 -11.00 12.57 -16.12
C ALA A 170 -11.80 13.51 -15.20
N THR A 171 -11.42 13.61 -13.93
CA THR A 171 -12.06 14.51 -12.95
C THR A 171 -11.77 15.98 -13.27
N THR A 172 -10.54 16.31 -13.66
CA THR A 172 -10.15 17.68 -14.05
C THR A 172 -10.83 18.12 -15.36
N ALA A 173 -10.98 17.21 -16.32
CA ALA A 173 -11.69 17.47 -17.56
C ALA A 173 -13.21 17.72 -17.35
N ALA A 174 -13.82 17.01 -16.40
CA ALA A 174 -15.22 17.20 -16.05
C ALA A 174 -15.49 18.56 -15.33
N ALA A 175 -14.52 19.02 -14.52
CA ALA A 175 -14.62 20.29 -13.80
C ALA A 175 -14.41 21.53 -14.70
N SER A 176 -13.77 21.38 -15.87
CA SER A 176 -13.46 22.48 -16.79
C SER A 176 -14.54 22.76 -17.84
N THR A 177 -15.67 22.05 -17.83
CA THR A 177 -16.77 22.31 -18.79
C THR A 177 -17.64 23.46 -18.29
N PRO A 178 -17.67 24.62 -18.96
CA PRO A 178 -18.46 25.76 -18.52
C PRO A 178 -19.95 25.46 -18.66
N PRO A 179 -20.83 25.97 -17.76
CA PRO A 179 -22.24 25.71 -17.80
C PRO A 179 -22.84 26.31 -19.10
N LYS A 180 -23.58 25.50 -19.86
CA LYS A 180 -24.30 25.93 -21.04
C LYS A 180 -25.28 27.05 -20.66
N ARG A 181 -25.08 28.26 -21.21
CA ARG A 181 -26.00 29.41 -21.08
C ARG A 181 -27.38 29.00 -21.59
N ARG A 182 -28.40 29.10 -20.74
CA ARG A 182 -29.81 29.00 -21.17
C ARG A 182 -30.13 30.17 -22.09
N PRO A 183 -30.82 29.95 -23.23
CA PRO A 183 -31.30 31.05 -24.06
C PRO A 183 -32.37 31.85 -23.28
N ARG A 184 -32.24 33.19 -23.32
CA ARG A 184 -33.30 34.10 -22.84
C ARG A 184 -34.49 34.01 -23.79
N ALA A 185 -35.67 33.69 -23.24
CA ALA A 185 -36.93 33.87 -23.95
C ALA A 185 -37.24 35.39 -24.04
N HIS A 186 -37.58 35.82 -25.26
CA HIS A 186 -38.19 37.12 -25.54
C HIS A 186 -39.69 37.00 -25.34
#